data_d5a3094a271ba20e3c2de08eb934aac9
#
_entry.id   d5a3094a271ba20e3c2de08eb934aac9
#
_cell.length_a   1.000
_cell.length_b   1.000
_cell.length_c   1.000
_cell.angle_alpha   90.00
_cell.angle_beta   90.00
_cell.angle_gamma   90.00
#
_symmetry.space_group_name_H-M   'P 1'
#
loop_
_entity.id
_entity.type
_entity.pdbx_description
1 polymer ?
#
loop_
_entity_poly.entity_id
_entity_poly.type
_entity_poly.pdbx_seq_one_letter_code
_entity_poly.pdbx_strand_id
1 'polypeptide(L)' 'MSRNVAPALAEYRRVKALAWAEYRRVKALAWAEYERVKAPAWAEYERVKALAWAEYERVGVEDQS' A
#
# COMPACT_ATOMS: atom_id res chain seq x y z
N MET A 1 -27.70 -34.71 27.72
CA MET A 1 -27.21 -35.03 26.37
C MET A 1 -26.12 -34.09 25.96
N SER A 2 -24.98 -34.60 25.67
CA SER A 2 -23.90 -33.77 25.22
C SER A 2 -23.99 -33.60 23.70
N ARG A 3 -23.93 -32.36 23.25
CA ARG A 3 -23.80 -32.09 21.83
C ARG A 3 -22.34 -32.30 21.45
N ASN A 4 -22.16 -32.98 20.35
CA ASN A 4 -20.82 -33.10 19.80
C ASN A 4 -20.54 -31.83 19.04
N VAL A 5 -19.75 -30.92 19.65
CA VAL A 5 -19.41 -29.64 19.03
C VAL A 5 -18.17 -29.70 18.19
N ALA A 6 -17.49 -30.85 18.17
CA ALA A 6 -16.24 -30.97 17.42
C ALA A 6 -16.42 -30.71 15.91
N PRO A 7 -17.46 -31.26 15.27
CA PRO A 7 -17.65 -30.93 13.83
C PRO A 7 -17.94 -29.46 13.58
N ALA A 8 -18.71 -28.83 14.47
CA ALA A 8 -19.02 -27.41 14.33
C ALA A 8 -17.75 -26.56 14.52
N LEU A 9 -16.92 -26.93 15.46
CA LEU A 9 -15.67 -26.22 15.67
C LEU A 9 -14.73 -26.39 14.50
N ALA A 10 -14.64 -27.60 13.96
CA ALA A 10 -13.80 -27.86 12.79
C ALA A 10 -14.28 -27.05 11.60
N GLU A 11 -15.59 -26.96 11.40
CA GLU A 11 -16.16 -26.17 10.33
C GLU A 11 -15.87 -24.69 10.52
N TYR A 12 -16.01 -24.20 11.73
CA TYR A 12 -15.69 -22.82 12.02
C TYR A 12 -14.24 -22.50 11.70
N ARG A 13 -13.33 -23.38 12.11
CA ARG A 13 -11.92 -23.16 11.85
C ARG A 13 -11.61 -23.18 10.35
N ARG A 14 -12.27 -24.09 9.63
CA ARG A 14 -12.08 -24.19 8.18
C ARG A 14 -12.54 -22.91 7.48
N VAL A 15 -13.74 -22.44 7.82
CA VAL A 15 -14.30 -21.24 7.22
C VAL A 15 -13.46 -20.03 7.57
N LYS A 16 -13.02 -19.93 8.81
CA LYS A 16 -12.17 -18.84 9.27
C LYS A 16 -10.84 -18.82 8.50
N ALA A 17 -10.25 -20.00 8.28
CA ALA A 17 -8.99 -20.08 7.56
C ALA A 17 -9.16 -19.64 6.11
N LEU A 18 -10.25 -20.05 5.48
CA LEU A 18 -10.53 -19.65 4.10
C LEU A 18 -10.78 -18.15 4.01
N ALA A 19 -11.52 -17.60 4.96
CA ALA A 19 -11.79 -16.18 4.98
C ALA A 19 -10.50 -15.38 5.19
N TRP A 20 -9.63 -15.87 6.05
CA TRP A 20 -8.34 -15.22 6.28
C TRP A 20 -7.48 -15.25 5.04
N ALA A 21 -7.44 -16.40 4.35
CA ALA A 21 -6.66 -16.52 3.13
C ALA A 21 -7.19 -15.57 2.05
N GLU A 22 -8.50 -15.44 1.94
CA GLU A 22 -9.11 -14.50 0.99
C GLU A 22 -8.78 -13.06 1.35
N TYR A 23 -8.83 -12.74 2.64
CA TYR A 23 -8.47 -11.41 3.09
C TYR A 23 -7.04 -11.08 2.71
N ARG A 24 -6.14 -12.00 2.95
CA ARG A 24 -4.72 -11.77 2.64
C ARG A 24 -4.49 -11.60 1.15
N ARG A 25 -5.21 -12.37 0.35
CA ARG A 25 -5.10 -12.27 -1.11
C ARG A 25 -5.56 -10.91 -1.61
N VAL A 26 -6.73 -10.47 -1.13
CA VAL A 26 -7.28 -9.18 -1.53
C VAL A 26 -6.37 -8.04 -1.05
N LYS A 27 -5.87 -8.16 0.17
CA LYS A 27 -4.96 -7.15 0.72
C LYS A 27 -3.70 -7.03 -0.12
N ALA A 28 -3.13 -8.17 -0.54
CA ALA A 28 -1.92 -8.14 -1.36
C ALA A 28 -2.17 -7.49 -2.71
N LEU A 29 -3.32 -7.79 -3.33
CA LEU A 29 -3.67 -7.16 -4.60
C LEU A 29 -3.91 -5.67 -4.44
N ALA A 30 -4.57 -5.26 -3.37
CA ALA A 30 -4.82 -3.85 -3.10
C ALA A 30 -3.52 -3.11 -2.86
N TRP A 31 -2.59 -3.72 -2.15
CA TRP A 31 -1.28 -3.12 -1.91
C TRP A 31 -0.50 -2.96 -3.21
N ALA A 32 -0.52 -3.98 -4.07
CA ALA A 32 0.17 -3.90 -5.35
C ALA A 32 -0.42 -2.80 -6.22
N GLU A 33 -1.75 -2.66 -6.22
CA GLU A 33 -2.41 -1.60 -6.95
C GLU A 33 -2.05 -0.23 -6.39
N TYR A 34 -2.01 -0.12 -5.07
CA TYR A 34 -1.63 1.12 -4.41
C TYR A 34 -0.21 1.52 -4.81
N GLU A 35 0.72 0.58 -4.79
CA GLU A 35 2.09 0.87 -5.17
C GLU A 35 2.21 1.24 -6.63
N ARG A 36 1.43 0.59 -7.49
CA ARG A 36 1.44 0.89 -8.92
C ARG A 36 0.99 2.32 -9.20
N VAL A 37 0.00 2.79 -8.47
CA VAL A 37 -0.52 4.14 -8.63
C VAL A 37 0.38 5.16 -7.95
N LYS A 38 0.88 4.83 -6.78
CA LYS A 38 1.68 5.75 -5.97
C LYS A 38 3.05 6.01 -6.59
N ALA A 39 3.69 5.00 -7.17
CA ALA A 39 5.07 5.13 -7.64
C ALA A 39 5.22 6.23 -8.69
N PRO A 40 4.38 6.29 -9.74
CA PRO A 40 4.50 7.39 -10.71
C PRO A 40 4.20 8.75 -10.10
N ALA A 41 3.25 8.82 -9.17
CA ALA A 41 2.94 10.08 -8.51
C ALA A 41 4.10 10.57 -7.66
N TRP A 42 4.75 9.67 -6.96
CA TRP A 42 5.93 10.01 -6.18
C TRP A 42 7.07 10.49 -7.09
N ALA A 43 7.29 9.79 -8.20
CA ALA A 43 8.32 10.17 -9.15
C ALA A 43 8.07 11.56 -9.71
N GLU A 44 6.82 11.88 -10.01
CA GLU A 44 6.46 13.20 -10.50
C GLU A 44 6.71 14.27 -9.44
N TYR A 45 6.35 13.96 -8.21
CA TYR A 45 6.61 14.88 -7.10
C TYR A 45 8.10 15.17 -6.98
N GLU A 46 8.91 14.14 -7.03
CA GLU A 46 10.35 14.32 -6.90
C GLU A 46 10.92 15.13 -8.07
N ARG A 47 10.42 14.90 -9.27
CA ARG A 47 10.87 15.65 -10.45
C ARG A 47 10.54 17.13 -10.33
N VAL A 48 9.32 17.44 -9.97
CA VAL A 48 8.89 18.84 -9.82
C VAL A 48 9.66 19.52 -8.70
N LYS A 49 9.85 18.81 -7.59
CA LYS A 49 10.61 19.35 -6.48
C LYS A 49 12.06 19.66 -6.87
N ALA A 50 12.69 18.79 -7.65
CA ALA A 50 14.05 19.00 -8.09
C ALA A 50 14.16 20.21 -9.01
N LEU A 51 13.20 20.38 -9.92
CA LEU A 51 13.20 21.52 -10.80
C LEU A 51 12.98 22.83 -10.03
N ALA A 52 12.10 22.80 -9.05
CA ALA A 52 11.86 23.99 -8.22
C ALA A 52 13.10 24.34 -7.40
N TRP A 53 13.79 23.33 -6.88
CA TRP A 53 15.01 23.56 -6.14
C TRP A 53 16.10 24.17 -7.04
N ALA A 54 16.24 23.63 -8.24
CA ALA A 54 17.24 24.16 -9.19
C ALA A 54 16.94 25.61 -9.54
N GLU A 55 15.67 25.95 -9.70
CA GLU A 55 15.28 27.33 -9.96
C GLU A 55 15.60 28.25 -8.80
N TYR A 56 15.34 27.76 -7.59
CA TYR A 56 15.66 28.52 -6.39
C TYR A 56 17.15 28.80 -6.30
N GLU A 57 17.97 27.80 -6.57
CA GLU A 57 19.43 27.98 -6.51
C GLU A 57 19.89 28.94 -7.59
N ARG A 58 19.33 28.87 -8.78
CA ARG A 58 19.71 29.74 -9.88
C ARG A 58 19.43 31.21 -9.53
N VAL A 59 18.25 31.48 -8.99
CA VAL A 59 17.87 32.83 -8.62
C VAL A 59 18.75 33.34 -7.47
N GLY A 60 19.03 32.48 -6.49
CA GLY A 60 19.89 32.85 -5.37
C GLY A 60 21.29 33.23 -5.82
N VAL A 61 21.84 32.48 -6.77
CA VAL A 61 23.16 32.80 -7.31
C VAL A 61 23.14 34.12 -8.06
N GLU A 62 22.13 34.36 -8.88
CA GLU A 62 22.00 35.60 -9.61
C GLU A 62 21.88 36.79 -8.68
N ASP A 63 21.17 36.64 -7.59
CA ASP A 63 21.01 37.72 -6.62
C ASP A 63 22.32 38.09 -5.94
N GLN A 64 23.22 37.12 -5.81
CA GLN A 64 24.49 37.34 -5.13
C GLN A 64 25.57 37.90 -6.08
N SER A 65 25.32 37.87 -7.32
CA SER A 65 26.26 38.43 -8.31
C SER A 65 25.90 39.89 -8.61
#